data_fa8f23e61288350b6169d8b623203126
#
_entry.id   fa8f23e61288350b6169d8b623203126
#
_cell.length_a   1.000
_cell.length_b   1.000
_cell.length_c   1.000
_cell.angle_alpha   90.00
_cell.angle_beta   90.00
_cell.angle_gamma   90.00
#
_symmetry.space_group_name_H-M   'P 1'
#
loop_
_entity.id
_entity.type
_entity.pdbx_description
1 polymer ?
#
loop_
_entity_poly.entity_id
_entity_poly.type
_entity_poly.pdbx_seq_one_letter_code
_entity_poly.pdbx_strand_id
1 'polypeptide(L)' 'MTSQEIIALEDKYGAHNYHPLPVVLSKGEGVFVWDVDGKKYFDFLSAYSAVNQGHCHPKIIEALTKQASTLTLTS' A
#
# COMPACT_ATOMS: atom_id res chain seq x y z
N MET A 1 8.53 -3.95 -12.97
CA MET A 1 7.32 -3.97 -13.85
C MET A 1 6.74 -2.58 -13.92
N THR A 2 6.21 -2.22 -15.10
CA THR A 2 5.48 -0.95 -15.27
C THR A 2 4.08 -1.04 -14.67
N SER A 3 3.43 0.12 -14.47
CA SER A 3 2.02 0.15 -14.05
C SER A 3 1.14 -0.63 -15.01
N GLN A 4 1.33 -0.48 -16.31
CA GLN A 4 0.54 -1.20 -17.32
C GLN A 4 0.67 -2.71 -17.23
N GLU A 5 1.89 -3.21 -17.01
CA GLU A 5 2.13 -4.65 -16.83
C GLU A 5 1.43 -5.20 -15.60
N ILE A 6 1.50 -4.47 -14.48
CA ILE A 6 0.86 -4.89 -13.23
C ILE A 6 -0.67 -4.84 -13.35
N ILE A 7 -1.21 -3.78 -13.96
CA ILE A 7 -2.65 -3.67 -14.21
C ILE A 7 -3.15 -4.83 -15.07
N ALA A 8 -2.40 -5.20 -16.11
CA ALA A 8 -2.75 -6.32 -16.97
C ALA A 8 -2.78 -7.66 -16.21
N LEU A 9 -1.85 -7.86 -15.26
CA LEU A 9 -1.84 -9.05 -14.41
C LEU A 9 -3.05 -9.06 -13.47
N GLU A 10 -3.38 -7.92 -12.88
CA GLU A 10 -4.56 -7.80 -12.02
C GLU A 10 -5.84 -8.06 -12.81
N ASP A 11 -5.97 -7.48 -14.00
CA ASP A 11 -7.12 -7.72 -14.87
C ASP A 11 -7.29 -9.20 -15.22
N LYS A 12 -6.19 -9.92 -15.40
CA LYS A 12 -6.20 -11.33 -15.77
C LYS A 12 -6.55 -12.25 -14.58
N TYR A 13 -6.02 -11.95 -13.40
CA TYR A 13 -6.08 -12.87 -12.25
C TYR A 13 -6.91 -12.35 -11.09
N GLY A 14 -7.22 -11.07 -11.04
CA GLY A 14 -7.96 -10.46 -9.94
C GLY A 14 -9.45 -10.76 -9.98
N ALA A 15 -10.11 -10.57 -8.85
CA ALA A 15 -11.54 -10.86 -8.71
C ALA A 15 -12.46 -9.77 -9.29
N HIS A 16 -11.91 -8.62 -9.67
CA HIS A 16 -12.65 -7.47 -10.23
C HIS A 16 -13.76 -6.94 -9.32
N ASN A 17 -13.55 -6.99 -8.01
CA ASN A 17 -14.48 -6.42 -7.03
C ASN A 17 -14.62 -4.90 -7.17
N TYR A 18 -13.56 -4.26 -7.60
CA TYR A 18 -13.48 -2.82 -7.79
C TYR A 18 -12.88 -2.52 -9.15
N HIS A 19 -13.15 -1.29 -9.62
CA HIS A 19 -12.44 -0.73 -10.77
C HIS A 19 -11.56 0.41 -10.27
N PRO A 20 -10.34 0.13 -9.80
CA PRO A 20 -9.47 1.15 -9.22
C PRO A 20 -8.96 2.13 -10.25
N LEU A 21 -8.43 3.26 -9.77
CA LEU A 21 -7.71 4.20 -10.63
C LEU A 21 -6.49 3.50 -11.26
N PRO A 22 -6.08 3.92 -12.47
CA PRO A 22 -4.94 3.30 -13.17
C PRO A 22 -3.60 3.73 -12.58
N VAL A 23 -3.44 3.55 -11.28
CA VAL A 23 -2.23 3.91 -10.52
C VAL A 23 -1.83 2.69 -9.69
N VAL A 24 -0.58 2.28 -9.83
CA VAL A 24 -0.03 1.15 -9.07
C VAL A 24 0.97 1.68 -8.05
N LEU A 25 0.56 1.76 -6.81
CA LEU A 25 1.40 2.28 -5.73
C LEU A 25 2.37 1.22 -5.24
N SER A 26 3.61 1.63 -4.94
CA SER A 26 4.68 0.72 -4.52
C SER A 26 5.38 1.15 -3.23
N LYS A 27 5.28 2.42 -2.85
CA LYS A 27 6.00 2.95 -1.69
C LYS A 27 5.17 4.03 -1.02
N GLY A 28 5.25 4.10 0.31
CA GLY A 28 4.64 5.16 1.10
C GLY A 28 5.57 5.63 2.21
N GLU A 29 5.55 6.93 2.48
CA GLU A 29 6.27 7.55 3.58
C GLU A 29 5.54 8.82 4.02
N GLY A 30 5.08 8.85 5.26
CA GLY A 30 4.30 9.98 5.77
C GLY A 30 3.04 10.20 4.93
N VAL A 31 2.86 11.39 4.40
CA VAL A 31 1.70 11.76 3.57
C VAL A 31 1.90 11.46 2.09
N PHE A 32 3.05 10.95 1.71
CA PHE A 32 3.40 10.71 0.31
C PHE A 32 3.32 9.25 -0.07
N VAL A 33 2.94 9.00 -1.31
CA VAL A 33 3.02 7.69 -1.94
C VAL A 33 3.66 7.83 -3.32
N TRP A 34 4.26 6.76 -3.80
CA TRP A 34 4.88 6.70 -5.13
C TRP A 34 4.34 5.50 -5.89
N ASP A 35 4.12 5.70 -7.18
CA ASP A 35 3.77 4.57 -8.04
C ASP A 35 5.03 3.82 -8.51
N VAL A 36 4.81 2.69 -9.19
CA VAL A 36 5.91 1.86 -9.69
C VAL A 36 6.70 2.54 -10.81
N ASP A 37 6.16 3.60 -11.41
CA ASP A 37 6.84 4.38 -12.44
C ASP A 37 7.61 5.56 -11.85
N GLY A 38 7.59 5.73 -10.53
CA GLY A 38 8.35 6.74 -9.80
C GLY A 38 7.64 8.06 -9.57
N LYS A 39 6.37 8.18 -9.95
CA LYS A 39 5.61 9.39 -9.73
C LYS A 39 5.16 9.50 -8.27
N LYS A 40 5.28 10.70 -7.71
CA LYS A 40 4.93 11.01 -6.32
C LYS A 40 3.55 11.65 -6.22
N TYR A 41 2.78 11.24 -5.22
CA TYR A 41 1.44 11.76 -4.94
C TYR A 41 1.30 12.10 -3.46
N PHE A 42 0.38 13.02 -3.14
CA PHE A 42 -0.14 13.15 -1.79
C PHE A 42 -1.25 12.12 -1.57
N ASP A 43 -1.26 11.46 -0.42
CA ASP A 43 -2.34 10.56 -0.04
C ASP A 43 -3.28 11.27 0.94
N PHE A 44 -4.35 11.87 0.43
CA PHE A 44 -5.33 12.54 1.25
C PHE A 44 -6.41 11.61 1.81
N LEU A 45 -6.62 10.47 1.20
CA LEU A 45 -7.63 9.50 1.66
C LEU A 45 -7.12 8.64 2.81
N SER A 46 -5.84 8.30 2.78
CA SER A 46 -5.15 7.54 3.85
C SER A 46 -5.87 6.24 4.21
N ALA A 47 -6.31 5.49 3.18
CA ALA A 47 -7.08 4.25 3.35
C ALA A 47 -8.30 4.48 4.27
N TYR A 48 -9.08 5.50 3.98
CA TYR A 48 -10.22 5.93 4.80
C TYR A 48 -9.82 6.23 6.24
N SER A 49 -8.71 6.93 6.41
CA SER A 49 -8.10 7.33 7.69
C SER A 49 -7.43 6.18 8.48
N ALA A 50 -7.30 5.00 7.89
CA ALA A 50 -6.63 3.87 8.56
C ALA A 50 -5.14 4.15 8.78
N VAL A 51 -4.49 4.90 7.87
CA VAL A 51 -3.09 5.31 8.01
C VAL A 51 -2.97 6.77 8.43
N ASN A 52 -3.79 7.20 9.38
CA ASN A 52 -3.86 8.60 9.84
C ASN A 52 -2.58 9.11 10.50
N GLN A 53 -1.65 8.22 10.86
CA GLN A 53 -0.31 8.59 11.36
C GLN A 53 0.74 8.65 10.25
N GLY A 54 0.30 8.53 9.00
CA GLY A 54 1.17 8.48 7.83
C GLY A 54 1.62 7.07 7.49
N HIS A 55 2.14 6.91 6.28
CA HIS A 55 2.66 5.64 5.81
C HIS A 55 3.98 5.31 6.51
N CYS A 56 4.13 4.05 6.92
CA CYS A 56 5.38 3.51 7.48
C CYS A 56 5.91 4.31 8.67
N HIS A 57 5.02 4.76 9.57
CA HIS A 57 5.44 5.45 10.78
C HIS A 57 6.41 4.55 11.57
N PRO A 58 7.61 5.04 11.91
CA PRO A 58 8.65 4.18 12.50
C PRO A 58 8.22 3.42 13.74
N LYS A 59 7.49 4.05 14.65
CA LYS A 59 7.02 3.40 15.89
C LYS A 59 5.98 2.32 15.61
N ILE A 60 5.12 2.53 14.62
CA ILE A 60 4.09 1.55 14.25
C ILE A 60 4.73 0.36 13.55
N ILE A 61 5.68 0.60 12.62
CA ILE A 61 6.42 -0.46 11.95
C ILE A 61 7.25 -1.27 12.94
N GLU A 62 7.88 -0.62 13.92
CA GLU A 62 8.61 -1.32 14.97
C GLU A 62 7.69 -2.26 15.76
N ALA A 63 6.53 -1.79 16.18
CA ALA A 63 5.55 -2.59 16.92
C ALA A 63 5.06 -3.78 16.07
N LEU A 64 4.75 -3.55 14.81
CA LEU A 64 4.33 -4.60 13.88
C LEU A 64 5.42 -5.66 13.70
N THR A 65 6.63 -5.24 13.43
CA THR A 65 7.76 -6.14 13.20
C THR A 65 8.04 -6.99 14.43
N LYS A 66 8.05 -6.37 15.62
CA LYS A 66 8.29 -7.07 16.88
C LYS A 66 7.19 -8.11 17.15
N GLN A 67 5.93 -7.71 16.99
CA GLN A 67 4.80 -8.62 17.25
C GLN A 67 4.75 -9.74 16.22
N ALA A 68 4.94 -9.44 14.95
CA ALA A 68 4.92 -10.45 13.89
C ALA A 68 6.02 -11.51 14.07
N SER A 69 7.18 -11.09 14.63
CA SER A 69 8.29 -12.02 14.93
C SER A 69 8.05 -12.84 16.21
N THR A 70 7.14 -12.43 17.06
CA THR A 70 6.84 -13.09 18.35
C THR A 70 5.65 -14.04 18.23
N LEU A 71 4.57 -13.54 17.67
CA LEU A 71 3.33 -14.31 17.43
C LEU A 71 2.58 -13.64 16.29
N THR A 72 2.47 -14.33 15.17
CA THR A 72 1.89 -13.76 13.94
C THR A 72 0.37 -13.76 13.97
N LEU A 73 -0.21 -14.90 14.30
CA LEU A 73 -1.66 -15.09 14.26
C LEU A 73 -2.06 -16.24 15.16
N THR A 74 -3.22 -16.14 15.76
CA THR A 74 -3.84 -17.23 16.53
C THR A 74 -5.35 -17.23 16.25
N SER A 75 -5.95 -18.38 16.41
CA SER A 75 -7.41 -18.52 16.29
C SER A 75 -8.10 -18.40 17.64
#